data_b8f3fe0a02c9f2d7327eac325633365a
#
_entry.id   b8f3fe0a02c9f2d7327eac325633365a
#
_cell.length_a   1.000
_cell.length_b   1.000
_cell.length_c   1.000
_cell.angle_alpha   90.00
_cell.angle_beta   90.00
_cell.angle_gamma   90.00
#
_symmetry.space_group_name_H-M   'P 1'
#
loop_
_entity.id
_entity.type
_entity.pdbx_description
1 polymer ?
#
loop_
_entity_poly.entity_id
_entity_poly.type
_entity_poly.pdbx_seq_one_letter_code
_entity_poly.pdbx_strand_id
1 'polypeptide(L)'
;DYLGFAHLCEAHGVELAGKTVLILGTGGTHNTTRAVALDKGAAKVLTVSRTPDPEKGELSYAEAVHSGAQVVFNTTPAGMYPNVGVCSLDVAVMPGLEAVVDVVYNPNKTELILRAEDAGVPVAVGGLEMLVAQAVYAAEYFLGRKFEDAPGEVRRITAALRRETLNIALMGMPSCGKSTLGRLLAKQLGRPLVDLDEEIVKADGRSIPDIFAAEGEEGFRAKEAAQIARFGKEKGLVLSCGGGAHQNGVVLFIDRPVEALAVGGNRPLSSSAEALRIMEAQRRPLYLAAADAVISNTGTLAQTLAAAQEALDEIFDS
;
A
#
# COMPACT_ATOMS: atom_id res chain seq x y z
N ASP A 1 11.30 14.43 -15.41
CA ASP A 1 9.93 13.84 -15.29
C ASP A 1 9.63 12.85 -16.41
N TYR A 2 9.85 13.20 -17.70
CA TYR A 2 9.50 12.33 -18.86
C TYR A 2 10.17 10.96 -18.76
N LEU A 3 11.50 10.91 -18.63
CA LEU A 3 12.25 9.64 -18.53
C LEU A 3 11.85 8.83 -17.29
N GLY A 4 11.55 9.50 -16.18
CA GLY A 4 11.10 8.84 -14.96
C GLY A 4 9.75 8.17 -15.13
N PHE A 5 8.78 8.84 -15.76
CA PHE A 5 7.46 8.28 -16.01
C PHE A 5 7.49 7.18 -17.10
N ALA A 6 8.28 7.38 -18.15
CA ALA A 6 8.47 6.36 -19.17
C ALA A 6 9.09 5.08 -18.58
N HIS A 7 10.10 5.25 -17.71
CA HIS A 7 10.71 4.13 -16.98
C HIS A 7 9.68 3.38 -16.11
N LEU A 8 8.87 4.11 -15.32
CA LEU A 8 7.83 3.50 -14.48
C LEU A 8 6.88 2.63 -15.31
N CYS A 9 6.40 3.14 -16.44
CA CYS A 9 5.53 2.37 -17.32
C CYS A 9 6.22 1.12 -17.89
N GLU A 10 7.47 1.25 -18.34
CA GLU A 10 8.25 0.13 -18.90
C GLU A 10 8.55 -0.95 -17.86
N ALA A 11 9.00 -0.55 -16.66
CA ALA A 11 9.38 -1.46 -15.59
C ALA A 11 8.20 -2.32 -15.11
N HIS A 12 6.98 -1.76 -15.15
CA HIS A 12 5.76 -2.46 -14.73
C HIS A 12 4.92 -3.01 -15.90
N GLY A 13 5.44 -3.02 -17.13
CA GLY A 13 4.76 -3.59 -18.28
C GLY A 13 3.45 -2.88 -18.66
N VAL A 14 3.37 -1.56 -18.42
CA VAL A 14 2.20 -0.76 -18.80
C VAL A 14 2.18 -0.57 -20.31
N GLU A 15 1.36 -1.35 -21.01
CA GLU A 15 1.20 -1.29 -22.47
C GLU A 15 0.32 -0.12 -22.86
N LEU A 16 0.84 0.78 -23.71
CA LEU A 16 0.14 1.99 -24.15
C LEU A 16 -0.25 1.95 -25.63
N ALA A 17 0.47 1.16 -26.46
CA ALA A 17 0.24 1.11 -27.89
C ALA A 17 -1.19 0.65 -28.22
N GLY A 18 -1.91 1.47 -28.97
CA GLY A 18 -3.29 1.19 -29.37
C GLY A 18 -4.34 1.36 -28.27
N LYS A 19 -3.96 1.75 -27.04
CA LYS A 19 -4.87 1.90 -25.92
C LYS A 19 -5.49 3.29 -25.81
N THR A 20 -6.65 3.35 -25.15
CA THR A 20 -7.23 4.60 -24.67
C THR A 20 -6.69 4.87 -23.27
N VAL A 21 -5.99 5.97 -23.11
CA VAL A 21 -5.38 6.42 -21.85
C VAL A 21 -6.19 7.56 -21.27
N LEU A 22 -6.55 7.46 -20.01
CA LEU A 22 -7.26 8.49 -19.26
C LEU A 22 -6.29 9.16 -18.28
N ILE A 23 -6.10 10.47 -18.37
CA ILE A 23 -5.22 11.24 -17.48
C ILE A 23 -6.06 12.11 -16.57
N LEU A 24 -5.95 11.89 -15.27
CA LEU A 24 -6.63 12.69 -14.24
C LEU A 24 -5.78 13.92 -13.92
N GLY A 25 -6.36 15.12 -14.09
CA GLY A 25 -5.72 16.40 -13.83
C GLY A 25 -5.17 17.08 -15.09
N THR A 26 -4.87 18.38 -14.94
CA THR A 26 -4.45 19.29 -16.04
C THR A 26 -3.15 20.04 -15.69
N GLY A 27 -2.40 19.58 -14.69
CA GLY A 27 -1.17 20.22 -14.18
C GLY A 27 0.08 19.93 -15.03
N GLY A 28 1.25 20.30 -14.52
CA GLY A 28 2.53 20.07 -15.20
C GLY A 28 2.81 18.61 -15.51
N THR A 29 2.54 17.71 -14.57
CA THR A 29 2.73 16.26 -14.75
C THR A 29 1.79 15.66 -15.80
N HIS A 30 0.59 16.23 -16.00
CA HIS A 30 -0.31 15.86 -17.09
C HIS A 30 0.40 15.96 -18.44
N ASN A 31 1.11 17.07 -18.72
CA ASN A 31 1.79 17.25 -19.99
C ASN A 31 2.88 16.20 -20.21
N THR A 32 3.61 15.85 -19.15
CA THR A 32 4.63 14.80 -19.16
C THR A 32 4.02 13.44 -19.48
N THR A 33 2.98 13.03 -18.74
CA THR A 33 2.34 11.72 -18.91
C THR A 33 1.62 11.60 -20.26
N ARG A 34 1.04 12.72 -20.74
CA ARG A 34 0.44 12.81 -22.07
C ARG A 34 1.48 12.61 -23.18
N ALA A 35 2.65 13.25 -23.07
CA ALA A 35 3.73 13.08 -24.03
C ALA A 35 4.20 11.63 -24.07
N VAL A 36 4.44 10.99 -22.91
CA VAL A 36 4.81 9.57 -22.85
C VAL A 36 3.74 8.69 -23.47
N ALA A 37 2.45 8.91 -23.17
CA ALA A 37 1.36 8.12 -23.74
C ALA A 37 1.33 8.19 -25.28
N LEU A 38 1.49 9.39 -25.84
CA LEU A 38 1.50 9.59 -27.30
C LEU A 38 2.74 8.96 -27.93
N ASP A 39 3.93 9.19 -27.36
CA ASP A 39 5.19 8.65 -27.91
C ASP A 39 5.25 7.12 -27.84
N LYS A 40 4.56 6.51 -26.88
CA LYS A 40 4.39 5.05 -26.75
C LYS A 40 3.21 4.50 -27.58
N GLY A 41 2.57 5.32 -28.41
CA GLY A 41 1.58 4.89 -29.37
C GLY A 41 0.16 4.73 -28.86
N ALA A 42 -0.24 5.43 -27.80
CA ALA A 42 -1.62 5.44 -27.36
C ALA A 42 -2.56 5.89 -28.49
N ALA A 43 -3.62 5.12 -28.74
CA ALA A 43 -4.60 5.43 -29.80
C ALA A 43 -5.43 6.67 -29.45
N LYS A 44 -5.69 6.89 -28.16
CA LYS A 44 -6.46 8.02 -27.65
C LYS A 44 -5.97 8.42 -26.27
N VAL A 45 -5.83 9.73 -26.04
CA VAL A 45 -5.52 10.27 -24.71
C VAL A 45 -6.64 11.22 -24.33
N LEU A 46 -7.30 10.92 -23.21
CA LEU A 46 -8.42 11.67 -22.65
C LEU A 46 -7.94 12.37 -21.36
N THR A 47 -8.39 13.59 -21.18
CA THR A 47 -8.07 14.38 -19.97
C THR A 47 -9.30 14.54 -19.11
N VAL A 48 -9.15 14.36 -17.80
CA VAL A 48 -10.22 14.53 -16.80
C VAL A 48 -9.91 15.72 -15.91
N SER A 49 -10.89 16.60 -15.75
CA SER A 49 -10.78 17.79 -14.90
C SER A 49 -11.96 17.91 -13.96
N ARG A 50 -11.76 18.58 -12.82
CA ARG A 50 -12.86 18.94 -11.88
C ARG A 50 -13.78 19.99 -12.49
N THR A 51 -13.23 20.83 -13.33
CA THR A 51 -13.95 21.85 -14.12
C THR A 51 -13.58 21.64 -15.58
N PRO A 52 -14.22 20.68 -16.26
CA PRO A 52 -13.86 20.33 -17.62
C PRO A 52 -14.08 21.48 -18.59
N ASP A 53 -13.14 21.66 -19.51
CA ASP A 53 -13.23 22.60 -20.61
C ASP A 53 -13.69 21.84 -21.87
N PRO A 54 -14.96 22.01 -22.30
CA PRO A 54 -15.49 21.29 -23.45
C PRO A 54 -14.76 21.65 -24.76
N GLU A 55 -14.20 22.84 -24.89
CA GLU A 55 -13.48 23.24 -26.11
C GLU A 55 -12.15 22.49 -26.24
N LYS A 56 -11.57 22.04 -25.12
CA LYS A 56 -10.39 21.16 -25.09
C LYS A 56 -10.72 19.67 -25.10
N GLY A 57 -12.00 19.30 -25.10
CA GLY A 57 -12.43 17.92 -25.04
C GLY A 57 -12.13 17.24 -23.70
N GLU A 58 -12.10 18.02 -22.61
CA GLU A 58 -11.91 17.50 -21.27
C GLU A 58 -13.20 16.83 -20.77
N LEU A 59 -13.04 15.74 -20.00
CA LEU A 59 -14.13 15.00 -19.38
C LEU A 59 -14.28 15.37 -17.90
N SER A 60 -15.51 15.28 -17.41
CA SER A 60 -15.77 15.23 -15.98
C SER A 60 -15.45 13.84 -15.41
N TYR A 61 -15.31 13.72 -14.09
CA TYR A 61 -15.12 12.43 -13.42
C TYR A 61 -16.30 11.46 -13.64
N ALA A 62 -17.52 11.99 -13.78
CA ALA A 62 -18.70 11.16 -14.08
C ALA A 62 -18.67 10.58 -15.51
N GLU A 63 -18.16 11.32 -16.50
CA GLU A 63 -17.99 10.83 -17.85
C GLU A 63 -16.80 9.89 -17.99
N ALA A 64 -15.76 10.11 -17.19
CA ALA A 64 -14.52 9.36 -17.19
C ALA A 64 -14.72 7.85 -16.96
N VAL A 65 -15.62 7.46 -16.06
CA VAL A 65 -15.91 6.03 -15.76
C VAL A 65 -16.54 5.28 -16.96
N HIS A 66 -17.11 6.01 -17.91
CA HIS A 66 -17.72 5.47 -19.14
C HIS A 66 -16.84 5.67 -20.37
N SER A 67 -15.61 6.13 -20.22
CA SER A 67 -14.70 6.46 -21.33
C SER A 67 -14.21 5.27 -22.13
N GLY A 68 -14.31 4.05 -21.59
CA GLY A 68 -13.73 2.82 -22.15
C GLY A 68 -12.20 2.82 -22.11
N ALA A 69 -11.58 3.58 -21.21
CA ALA A 69 -10.13 3.62 -21.05
C ALA A 69 -9.60 2.29 -20.50
N GLN A 70 -8.49 1.82 -21.06
CA GLN A 70 -7.75 0.67 -20.58
C GLN A 70 -6.63 1.04 -19.60
N VAL A 71 -6.17 2.30 -19.61
CA VAL A 71 -5.11 2.80 -18.74
C VAL A 71 -5.54 4.10 -18.10
N VAL A 72 -5.31 4.22 -16.78
CA VAL A 72 -5.57 5.45 -16.02
C VAL A 72 -4.25 5.95 -15.41
N PHE A 73 -3.95 7.23 -15.65
CA PHE A 73 -2.86 7.95 -15.01
C PHE A 73 -3.43 9.00 -14.05
N ASN A 74 -3.12 8.90 -12.76
CA ASN A 74 -3.43 9.98 -11.82
C ASN A 74 -2.24 10.95 -11.75
N THR A 75 -2.45 12.19 -12.19
CA THR A 75 -1.48 13.28 -12.10
C THR A 75 -1.94 14.38 -11.13
N THR A 76 -2.97 14.08 -10.33
CA THR A 76 -3.51 14.98 -9.31
C THR A 76 -2.88 14.70 -7.94
N PRO A 77 -2.98 15.63 -6.99
CA PRO A 77 -2.58 15.38 -5.61
C PRO A 77 -3.64 14.64 -4.79
N ALA A 78 -4.69 14.09 -5.40
CA ALA A 78 -5.72 13.31 -4.69
C ALA A 78 -5.09 12.06 -4.05
N GLY A 79 -5.35 11.84 -2.78
CA GLY A 79 -4.77 10.73 -2.03
C GLY A 79 -3.35 10.96 -1.50
N MET A 80 -2.70 12.07 -1.86
CA MET A 80 -1.39 12.46 -1.33
C MET A 80 -1.49 12.92 0.13
N TYR A 81 -0.50 12.59 0.95
CA TYR A 81 -0.37 13.11 2.31
C TYR A 81 -0.47 14.66 2.34
N PRO A 82 -1.19 15.27 3.29
CA PRO A 82 -1.87 14.67 4.44
C PRO A 82 -3.30 14.14 4.17
N ASN A 83 -3.84 14.33 2.97
CA ASN A 83 -5.22 14.01 2.60
C ASN A 83 -5.32 12.57 2.04
N VAL A 84 -4.73 11.61 2.74
CA VAL A 84 -4.81 10.18 2.39
C VAL A 84 -6.27 9.69 2.45
N GLY A 85 -6.61 8.68 1.66
CA GLY A 85 -7.98 8.15 1.57
C GLY A 85 -8.90 8.89 0.60
N VAL A 86 -8.43 9.99 -0.03
CA VAL A 86 -9.18 10.66 -1.11
C VAL A 86 -8.95 9.91 -2.42
N CYS A 87 -10.05 9.44 -3.04
CA CYS A 87 -10.06 8.86 -4.38
C CYS A 87 -11.01 9.66 -5.26
N SER A 88 -10.52 10.14 -6.39
CA SER A 88 -11.31 10.98 -7.31
C SER A 88 -12.07 10.17 -8.37
N LEU A 89 -11.64 8.94 -8.66
CA LEU A 89 -12.20 8.10 -9.71
C LEU A 89 -12.50 6.71 -9.14
N ASP A 90 -13.72 6.24 -9.35
CA ASP A 90 -14.09 4.87 -9.01
C ASP A 90 -13.69 3.91 -10.14
N VAL A 91 -12.52 3.30 -9.98
CA VAL A 91 -11.97 2.35 -10.97
C VAL A 91 -12.67 0.99 -10.94
N ALA A 92 -13.38 0.66 -9.87
CA ALA A 92 -14.10 -0.62 -9.76
C ALA A 92 -15.26 -0.75 -10.76
N VAL A 93 -15.80 0.38 -11.24
CA VAL A 93 -16.88 0.40 -12.23
C VAL A 93 -16.38 0.57 -13.67
N MET A 94 -15.06 0.48 -13.92
CA MET A 94 -14.45 0.64 -15.21
C MET A 94 -14.07 -0.72 -15.82
N PRO A 95 -14.93 -1.32 -16.67
CA PRO A 95 -14.63 -2.62 -17.25
C PRO A 95 -13.47 -2.53 -18.25
N GLY A 96 -12.61 -3.54 -18.25
CA GLY A 96 -11.49 -3.66 -19.17
C GLY A 96 -10.29 -2.77 -18.84
N LEU A 97 -10.21 -2.24 -17.62
CA LEU A 97 -9.05 -1.51 -17.13
C LEU A 97 -7.87 -2.48 -16.94
N GLU A 98 -6.73 -2.17 -17.55
CA GLU A 98 -5.54 -3.00 -17.55
C GLU A 98 -4.43 -2.44 -16.65
N ALA A 99 -4.37 -1.09 -16.51
CA ALA A 99 -3.38 -0.44 -15.68
C ALA A 99 -3.90 0.83 -15.01
N VAL A 100 -3.48 1.04 -13.76
CA VAL A 100 -3.61 2.30 -13.01
C VAL A 100 -2.23 2.71 -12.51
N VAL A 101 -1.78 3.89 -12.92
CA VAL A 101 -0.50 4.48 -12.50
C VAL A 101 -0.78 5.79 -11.77
N ASP A 102 -0.32 5.88 -10.54
CA ASP A 102 -0.45 7.10 -9.73
C ASP A 102 0.93 7.75 -9.55
N VAL A 103 1.08 9.02 -9.90
CA VAL A 103 2.35 9.73 -9.69
C VAL A 103 2.59 10.10 -8.22
N VAL A 104 1.60 9.95 -7.36
CA VAL A 104 1.75 10.12 -5.92
C VAL A 104 2.62 9.00 -5.36
N TYR A 105 3.64 9.37 -4.58
CA TYR A 105 4.59 8.44 -3.95
C TYR A 105 4.47 8.41 -2.41
N ASN A 106 3.70 9.30 -1.83
CA ASN A 106 3.43 9.35 -0.39
C ASN A 106 1.94 9.63 -0.13
N PRO A 107 1.16 8.62 0.28
CA PRO A 107 1.52 7.25 0.67
C PRO A 107 2.08 6.41 -0.49
N ASN A 108 2.70 5.27 -0.16
CA ASN A 108 3.21 4.33 -1.16
C ASN A 108 2.08 3.72 -2.01
N LYS A 109 0.94 3.41 -1.38
CA LYS A 109 -0.30 3.02 -2.04
C LYS A 109 -1.38 4.06 -1.70
N THR A 110 -1.85 4.79 -2.71
CA THR A 110 -3.00 5.69 -2.55
C THR A 110 -4.30 4.89 -2.53
N GLU A 111 -5.39 5.52 -2.11
CA GLU A 111 -6.72 4.91 -2.17
C GLU A 111 -7.09 4.47 -3.59
N LEU A 112 -6.62 5.19 -4.61
CA LEU A 112 -6.82 4.81 -6.01
C LEU A 112 -6.13 3.48 -6.34
N ILE A 113 -4.88 3.32 -5.92
CA ILE A 113 -4.11 2.08 -6.12
C ILE A 113 -4.75 0.91 -5.38
N LEU A 114 -5.14 1.08 -4.12
CA LEU A 114 -5.81 0.03 -3.34
C LEU A 114 -7.12 -0.42 -4.00
N ARG A 115 -7.95 0.51 -4.47
CA ARG A 115 -9.19 0.16 -5.19
C ARG A 115 -8.93 -0.52 -6.53
N ALA A 116 -7.84 -0.20 -7.20
CA ALA A 116 -7.45 -0.88 -8.42
C ALA A 116 -7.01 -2.33 -8.14
N GLU A 117 -6.23 -2.55 -7.09
CA GLU A 117 -5.84 -3.89 -6.62
C GLU A 117 -7.08 -4.71 -6.23
N ASP A 118 -7.99 -4.15 -5.41
CA ASP A 118 -9.26 -4.79 -5.00
C ASP A 118 -10.17 -5.13 -6.19
N ALA A 119 -10.17 -4.28 -7.23
CA ALA A 119 -10.92 -4.51 -8.46
C ALA A 119 -10.24 -5.53 -9.40
N GLY A 120 -9.05 -6.03 -9.06
CA GLY A 120 -8.30 -6.99 -9.85
C GLY A 120 -7.67 -6.40 -11.12
N VAL A 121 -7.36 -5.09 -11.12
CA VAL A 121 -6.63 -4.46 -12.23
C VAL A 121 -5.22 -5.07 -12.30
N PRO A 122 -4.78 -5.57 -13.48
CA PRO A 122 -3.52 -6.30 -13.61
C PRO A 122 -2.29 -5.52 -13.17
N VAL A 123 -2.26 -4.20 -13.38
CA VAL A 123 -1.15 -3.33 -13.00
C VAL A 123 -1.70 -2.15 -12.20
N ALA A 124 -1.26 -2.02 -10.94
CA ALA A 124 -1.61 -0.89 -10.07
C ALA A 124 -0.33 -0.40 -9.36
N VAL A 125 0.22 0.76 -9.75
CA VAL A 125 1.54 1.20 -9.28
C VAL A 125 1.56 2.66 -8.85
N GLY A 126 2.28 2.95 -7.76
CA GLY A 126 2.52 4.30 -7.22
C GLY A 126 3.79 4.95 -7.77
N GLY A 127 3.97 6.23 -7.47
CA GLY A 127 4.97 7.10 -8.10
C GLY A 127 6.41 7.02 -7.55
N LEU A 128 6.72 6.16 -6.58
CA LEU A 128 8.05 6.15 -5.95
C LEU A 128 9.17 5.85 -6.96
N GLU A 129 8.97 4.89 -7.82
CA GLU A 129 9.97 4.52 -8.82
C GLU A 129 10.14 5.61 -9.90
N MET A 130 9.06 6.31 -10.27
CA MET A 130 9.16 7.51 -11.12
C MET A 130 10.04 8.58 -10.46
N LEU A 131 9.86 8.82 -9.15
CA LEU A 131 10.65 9.79 -8.39
C LEU A 131 12.14 9.44 -8.38
N VAL A 132 12.47 8.17 -8.20
CA VAL A 132 13.86 7.70 -8.23
C VAL A 132 14.43 7.77 -9.64
N ALA A 133 13.69 7.26 -10.63
CA ALA A 133 14.15 7.21 -12.01
C ALA A 133 14.45 8.61 -12.57
N GLN A 134 13.60 9.60 -12.31
CA GLN A 134 13.88 10.98 -12.73
C GLN A 134 15.18 11.51 -12.14
N ALA A 135 15.51 11.17 -10.88
CA ALA A 135 16.73 11.59 -10.23
C ALA A 135 17.97 10.88 -10.83
N VAL A 136 17.87 9.57 -11.08
CA VAL A 136 18.97 8.79 -11.72
C VAL A 136 19.25 9.32 -13.11
N TYR A 137 18.24 9.49 -13.96
CA TYR A 137 18.42 10.02 -15.31
C TYR A 137 18.86 11.49 -15.32
N ALA A 138 18.42 12.31 -14.38
CA ALA A 138 18.93 13.67 -14.25
C ALA A 138 20.41 13.70 -13.86
N ALA A 139 20.86 12.79 -12.98
CA ALA A 139 22.25 12.69 -12.59
C ALA A 139 23.17 12.37 -13.81
N GLU A 140 22.72 11.57 -14.76
CA GLU A 140 23.47 11.35 -15.99
C GLU A 140 23.74 12.65 -16.77
N TYR A 141 22.74 13.54 -16.86
CA TYR A 141 22.89 14.83 -17.51
C TYR A 141 23.86 15.73 -16.75
N PHE A 142 23.72 15.83 -15.42
CA PHE A 142 24.61 16.67 -14.60
C PHE A 142 26.06 16.18 -14.58
N LEU A 143 26.26 14.86 -14.61
CA LEU A 143 27.60 14.26 -14.61
C LEU A 143 28.22 14.15 -16.00
N GLY A 144 27.46 14.39 -17.07
CA GLY A 144 27.89 14.29 -18.44
C GLY A 144 28.29 12.84 -18.84
N ARG A 145 27.77 11.84 -18.15
CA ARG A 145 28.03 10.40 -18.40
C ARG A 145 26.80 9.55 -18.17
N LYS A 146 26.71 8.45 -18.89
CA LYS A 146 25.68 7.43 -18.68
C LYS A 146 26.10 6.44 -17.60
N PHE A 147 25.14 5.95 -16.82
CA PHE A 147 25.34 4.79 -15.97
C PHE A 147 25.33 3.52 -16.83
N GLU A 148 26.12 2.51 -16.46
CA GLU A 148 26.15 1.22 -17.18
C GLU A 148 24.79 0.50 -17.10
N ASP A 149 24.13 0.57 -15.94
CA ASP A 149 22.80 0.01 -15.69
C ASP A 149 21.95 1.02 -14.91
N ALA A 150 21.45 2.05 -15.59
CA ALA A 150 20.57 3.03 -14.97
C ALA A 150 19.27 2.41 -14.43
N PRO A 151 18.59 1.46 -15.11
CA PRO A 151 17.45 0.76 -14.54
C PRO A 151 17.80 -0.03 -13.26
N GLY A 152 18.95 -0.68 -13.21
CA GLY A 152 19.44 -1.37 -12.00
C GLY A 152 19.69 -0.42 -10.84
N GLU A 153 20.25 0.78 -11.10
CA GLU A 153 20.38 1.82 -10.08
C GLU A 153 19.02 2.32 -9.58
N VAL A 154 18.03 2.48 -10.46
CA VAL A 154 16.68 2.83 -10.07
C VAL A 154 16.10 1.76 -9.13
N ARG A 155 16.14 0.48 -9.50
CA ARG A 155 15.68 -0.63 -8.65
C ARG A 155 16.37 -0.62 -7.30
N ARG A 156 17.72 -0.55 -7.28
CA ARG A 156 18.50 -0.55 -6.04
C ARG A 156 18.14 0.59 -5.10
N ILE A 157 17.98 1.80 -5.62
CA ILE A 157 17.63 2.98 -4.81
C ILE A 157 16.18 2.88 -4.33
N THR A 158 15.25 2.45 -5.20
CA THR A 158 13.84 2.26 -4.83
C THR A 158 13.70 1.23 -3.71
N ALA A 159 14.38 0.08 -3.82
CA ALA A 159 14.41 -0.94 -2.78
C ALA A 159 14.97 -0.40 -1.45
N ALA A 160 16.06 0.38 -1.50
CA ALA A 160 16.64 1.00 -0.31
C ALA A 160 15.66 1.98 0.36
N LEU A 161 14.96 2.81 -0.43
CA LEU A 161 13.94 3.73 0.09
C LEU A 161 12.74 2.99 0.68
N ARG A 162 12.26 1.92 0.04
CA ARG A 162 11.20 1.06 0.59
C ARG A 162 11.64 0.47 1.92
N ARG A 163 12.86 -0.09 2.00
CA ARG A 163 13.43 -0.62 3.24
C ARG A 163 13.55 0.42 4.34
N GLU A 164 13.80 1.67 4.05
CA GLU A 164 13.92 2.73 5.04
C GLU A 164 12.56 3.29 5.47
N THR A 165 11.65 3.49 4.53
CA THR A 165 10.45 4.31 4.75
C THR A 165 9.16 3.53 4.99
N LEU A 166 8.99 2.33 4.42
CA LEU A 166 7.77 1.57 4.60
C LEU A 166 7.67 0.99 6.02
N ASN A 167 6.50 1.07 6.60
CA ASN A 167 6.19 0.39 7.85
C ASN A 167 6.03 -1.11 7.62
N ILE A 168 6.25 -1.92 8.64
CA ILE A 168 6.00 -3.36 8.62
C ILE A 168 4.86 -3.64 9.59
N ALA A 169 3.69 -3.96 9.08
CA ALA A 169 2.52 -4.27 9.89
C ALA A 169 2.38 -5.79 10.08
N LEU A 170 2.38 -6.25 11.31
CA LEU A 170 2.15 -7.65 11.67
C LEU A 170 0.70 -7.83 12.04
N MET A 171 -0.05 -8.61 11.27
CA MET A 171 -1.42 -8.94 11.57
C MET A 171 -1.64 -10.43 11.81
N GLY A 172 -2.75 -10.79 12.42
CA GLY A 172 -3.14 -12.17 12.69
C GLY A 172 -3.96 -12.33 13.95
N MET A 173 -4.32 -13.57 14.23
CA MET A 173 -5.16 -13.93 15.37
C MET A 173 -4.55 -13.54 16.72
N PRO A 174 -5.35 -13.34 17.78
CA PRO A 174 -4.82 -13.22 19.14
C PRO A 174 -3.88 -14.38 19.48
N SER A 175 -2.78 -14.10 20.18
CA SER A 175 -1.78 -15.10 20.57
C SER A 175 -1.03 -15.83 19.43
N CYS A 176 -1.14 -15.37 18.18
CA CYS A 176 -0.39 -15.98 17.06
C CYS A 176 1.11 -15.63 17.05
N GLY A 177 1.60 -14.74 17.94
CA GLY A 177 3.03 -14.41 18.09
C GLY A 177 3.47 -13.07 17.55
N LYS A 178 2.56 -12.18 17.12
CA LYS A 178 2.87 -10.83 16.56
C LYS A 178 3.87 -10.03 17.38
N SER A 179 3.56 -9.79 18.67
CA SER A 179 4.42 -8.95 19.53
C SER A 179 5.80 -9.56 19.78
N THR A 180 5.92 -10.91 19.77
CA THR A 180 7.21 -11.59 19.92
C THR A 180 8.04 -11.47 18.65
N LEU A 181 7.45 -11.76 17.49
CA LEU A 181 8.09 -11.61 16.19
C LEU A 181 8.42 -10.14 15.92
N GLY A 182 7.50 -9.22 16.24
CA GLY A 182 7.69 -7.78 16.09
C GLY A 182 8.90 -7.24 16.84
N ARG A 183 9.12 -7.67 18.09
CA ARG A 183 10.32 -7.29 18.86
C ARG A 183 11.61 -7.78 18.21
N LEU A 184 11.61 -8.98 17.66
CA LEU A 184 12.80 -9.53 17.01
C LEU A 184 13.08 -8.84 15.68
N LEU A 185 12.07 -8.65 14.85
CA LEU A 185 12.16 -7.90 13.59
C LEU A 185 12.63 -6.46 13.84
N ALA A 186 11.99 -5.76 14.77
CA ALA A 186 12.35 -4.39 15.13
C ALA A 186 13.82 -4.28 15.55
N LYS A 187 14.28 -5.19 16.42
CA LYS A 187 15.69 -5.25 16.87
C LYS A 187 16.65 -5.52 15.70
N GLN A 188 16.31 -6.45 14.83
CA GLN A 188 17.18 -6.86 13.73
C GLN A 188 17.28 -5.81 12.64
N LEU A 189 16.15 -5.14 12.35
CA LEU A 189 16.08 -4.09 11.34
C LEU A 189 16.47 -2.70 11.88
N GLY A 190 16.74 -2.57 13.19
CA GLY A 190 17.06 -1.29 13.83
C GLY A 190 15.87 -0.31 13.83
N ARG A 191 14.63 -0.81 13.84
CA ARG A 191 13.40 -0.02 13.74
C ARG A 191 12.67 0.09 15.08
N PRO A 192 11.93 1.19 15.32
CA PRO A 192 11.03 1.26 16.47
C PRO A 192 9.89 0.23 16.34
N LEU A 193 9.54 -0.41 17.46
CA LEU A 193 8.34 -1.24 17.58
C LEU A 193 7.21 -0.43 18.20
N VAL A 194 6.03 -0.51 17.60
CA VAL A 194 4.78 0.01 18.14
C VAL A 194 3.79 -1.14 18.32
N ASP A 195 3.38 -1.41 19.55
CA ASP A 195 2.27 -2.33 19.84
C ASP A 195 0.99 -1.50 19.99
N LEU A 196 0.06 -1.67 19.05
CA LEU A 196 -1.17 -0.85 19.01
C LEU A 196 -2.05 -1.07 20.25
N ASP A 197 -2.06 -2.27 20.82
CA ASP A 197 -2.81 -2.55 22.06
C ASP A 197 -2.26 -1.68 23.21
N GLU A 198 -0.94 -1.55 23.32
CA GLU A 198 -0.30 -0.67 24.33
C GLU A 198 -0.60 0.80 24.06
N GLU A 199 -0.57 1.24 22.81
CA GLU A 199 -0.83 2.64 22.46
C GLU A 199 -2.31 3.02 22.64
N ILE A 200 -3.25 2.08 22.44
CA ILE A 200 -4.67 2.28 22.76
C ILE A 200 -4.83 2.50 24.27
N VAL A 201 -4.21 1.64 25.10
CA VAL A 201 -4.25 1.77 26.56
C VAL A 201 -3.62 3.09 27.02
N LYS A 202 -2.50 3.50 26.45
CA LYS A 202 -1.85 4.79 26.77
C LYS A 202 -2.72 5.98 26.40
N ALA A 203 -3.39 5.94 25.26
CA ALA A 203 -4.23 7.04 24.76
C ALA A 203 -5.56 7.15 25.50
N ASP A 204 -6.19 6.02 25.86
CA ASP A 204 -7.49 5.96 26.52
C ASP A 204 -7.40 6.05 28.04
N GLY A 205 -6.33 5.52 28.63
CA GLY A 205 -6.11 5.44 30.08
C GLY A 205 -6.80 4.25 30.76
N ARG A 206 -7.59 3.45 30.02
CA ARG A 206 -8.28 2.24 30.52
C ARG A 206 -7.63 0.99 29.95
N SER A 207 -7.81 -0.14 30.61
CA SER A 207 -7.41 -1.44 30.07
C SER A 207 -8.30 -1.85 28.89
N ILE A 208 -7.79 -2.72 27.99
CA ILE A 208 -8.59 -3.24 26.87
C ILE A 208 -9.89 -3.91 27.35
N PRO A 209 -9.89 -4.77 28.40
CA PRO A 209 -11.12 -5.30 28.96
C PRO A 209 -12.13 -4.23 29.40
N ASP A 210 -11.66 -3.15 30.03
CA ASP A 210 -12.53 -2.06 30.46
C ASP A 210 -13.13 -1.28 29.29
N ILE A 211 -12.37 -1.09 28.20
CA ILE A 211 -12.85 -0.48 26.96
C ILE A 211 -13.96 -1.36 26.35
N PHE A 212 -13.74 -2.68 26.25
CA PHE A 212 -14.76 -3.62 25.76
C PHE A 212 -16.01 -3.64 26.63
N ALA A 213 -15.85 -3.58 27.95
CA ALA A 213 -16.99 -3.55 28.88
C ALA A 213 -17.81 -2.26 28.75
N ALA A 214 -17.16 -1.13 28.51
CA ALA A 214 -17.80 0.18 28.45
C ALA A 214 -18.36 0.52 27.05
N GLU A 215 -17.66 0.16 25.98
CA GLU A 215 -17.92 0.62 24.60
C GLU A 215 -18.12 -0.53 23.60
N GLY A 216 -17.95 -1.77 24.02
CA GLY A 216 -18.08 -2.94 23.14
C GLY A 216 -16.94 -3.07 22.12
N GLU A 217 -17.12 -3.97 21.15
CA GLU A 217 -16.13 -4.18 20.07
C GLU A 217 -16.05 -2.96 19.14
N GLU A 218 -17.15 -2.31 18.84
CA GLU A 218 -17.19 -1.15 17.96
C GLU A 218 -16.35 0.01 18.49
N GLY A 219 -16.48 0.33 19.80
CA GLY A 219 -15.68 1.38 20.44
C GLY A 219 -14.20 1.04 20.44
N PHE A 220 -13.82 -0.23 20.68
CA PHE A 220 -12.44 -0.67 20.58
C PHE A 220 -11.90 -0.52 19.14
N ARG A 221 -12.67 -0.92 18.11
CA ARG A 221 -12.26 -0.78 16.70
C ARG A 221 -12.07 0.68 16.27
N ALA A 222 -12.90 1.58 16.76
CA ALA A 222 -12.73 3.02 16.51
C ALA A 222 -11.39 3.54 17.07
N LYS A 223 -11.01 3.10 18.28
CA LYS A 223 -9.72 3.44 18.91
C LYS A 223 -8.53 2.82 18.17
N GLU A 224 -8.64 1.56 17.76
CA GLU A 224 -7.64 0.87 16.96
C GLU A 224 -7.40 1.62 15.63
N ALA A 225 -8.47 1.97 14.91
CA ALA A 225 -8.40 2.74 13.67
C ALA A 225 -7.75 4.13 13.87
N ALA A 226 -8.04 4.81 14.98
CA ALA A 226 -7.42 6.09 15.31
C ALA A 226 -5.89 5.96 15.52
N GLN A 227 -5.43 4.91 16.19
CA GLN A 227 -4.00 4.66 16.36
C GLN A 227 -3.33 4.25 15.05
N ILE A 228 -3.97 3.42 14.24
CA ILE A 228 -3.48 3.08 12.89
C ILE A 228 -3.33 4.36 12.04
N ALA A 229 -4.33 5.24 12.05
CA ALA A 229 -4.27 6.51 11.32
C ALA A 229 -3.18 7.46 11.82
N ARG A 230 -2.84 7.39 13.12
CA ARG A 230 -1.73 8.15 13.72
C ARG A 230 -0.38 7.60 13.26
N PHE A 231 -0.12 6.31 13.53
CA PHE A 231 1.18 5.69 13.26
C PHE A 231 1.40 5.39 11.77
N GLY A 232 0.35 5.24 10.98
CA GLY A 232 0.44 5.14 9.52
C GLY A 232 1.03 6.37 8.83
N LYS A 233 1.10 7.51 9.52
CA LYS A 233 1.78 8.73 9.05
C LYS A 233 3.29 8.74 9.32
N GLU A 234 3.75 7.91 10.24
CA GLU A 234 5.16 7.72 10.54
C GLU A 234 5.78 6.73 9.57
N LYS A 235 7.11 6.65 9.54
CA LYS A 235 7.87 5.84 8.58
C LYS A 235 8.84 4.92 9.31
N GLY A 236 9.10 3.76 8.71
CA GLY A 236 10.12 2.83 9.18
C GLY A 236 9.78 2.13 10.49
N LEU A 237 8.51 2.01 10.84
CA LEU A 237 8.06 1.33 12.05
C LEU A 237 7.84 -0.17 11.83
N VAL A 238 7.92 -0.95 12.91
CA VAL A 238 7.30 -2.27 13.01
C VAL A 238 6.04 -2.11 13.86
N LEU A 239 4.87 -2.41 13.29
CA LEU A 239 3.57 -2.26 13.93
C LEU A 239 3.02 -3.64 14.28
N SER A 240 2.74 -3.90 15.55
CA SER A 240 1.96 -5.06 15.99
C SER A 240 0.49 -4.65 16.07
N CYS A 241 -0.32 -5.06 15.07
CA CYS A 241 -1.69 -4.58 14.91
C CYS A 241 -2.68 -5.70 14.53
N GLY A 242 -3.99 -5.38 14.62
CA GLY A 242 -5.07 -6.26 14.21
C GLY A 242 -5.39 -6.26 12.71
N GLY A 243 -4.98 -5.24 11.95
CA GLY A 243 -5.22 -5.04 10.52
C GLY A 243 -5.28 -3.55 10.15
N GLY A 244 -5.22 -3.23 8.86
CA GLY A 244 -5.54 -1.87 8.35
C GLY A 244 -4.37 -0.91 8.10
N ALA A 245 -3.10 -1.36 8.10
CA ALA A 245 -1.93 -0.48 7.92
C ALA A 245 -1.30 -0.51 6.49
N HIS A 246 -2.07 -0.79 5.45
CA HIS A 246 -1.56 -1.10 4.11
C HIS A 246 -1.21 0.10 3.21
N GLN A 247 -1.58 1.33 3.55
CA GLN A 247 -1.27 2.49 2.68
C GLN A 247 0.21 2.87 2.65
N ASN A 248 0.91 2.78 3.79
CA ASN A 248 2.32 3.14 3.93
C ASN A 248 3.14 1.99 4.52
N GLY A 249 2.82 0.75 4.22
CA GLY A 249 3.51 -0.37 4.82
C GLY A 249 3.35 -1.68 4.07
N VAL A 250 4.16 -2.62 4.46
CA VAL A 250 4.07 -4.03 4.10
C VAL A 250 3.32 -4.75 5.19
N VAL A 251 2.34 -5.54 4.82
CA VAL A 251 1.50 -6.29 5.74
C VAL A 251 1.89 -7.76 5.76
N LEU A 252 2.39 -8.24 6.88
CA LEU A 252 2.70 -9.66 7.10
C LEU A 252 1.60 -10.32 7.93
N PHE A 253 0.89 -11.28 7.37
CA PHE A 253 -0.05 -12.10 8.11
C PHE A 253 0.68 -13.24 8.82
N ILE A 254 0.68 -13.23 10.15
CA ILE A 254 1.28 -14.28 10.98
C ILE A 254 0.24 -15.37 11.18
N ASP A 255 0.37 -16.43 10.37
CA ASP A 255 -0.55 -17.54 10.35
C ASP A 255 -0.11 -18.62 11.35
N ARG A 256 -0.97 -18.90 12.34
CA ARG A 256 -0.79 -19.96 13.33
C ARG A 256 -2.09 -20.73 13.47
N PRO A 257 -2.06 -22.07 13.41
CA PRO A 257 -3.25 -22.89 13.56
C PRO A 257 -4.03 -22.55 14.84
N VAL A 258 -5.35 -22.51 14.74
CA VAL A 258 -6.21 -22.09 15.86
C VAL A 258 -6.04 -22.99 17.09
N GLU A 259 -5.72 -24.27 16.89
CA GLU A 259 -5.45 -25.25 17.95
C GLU A 259 -4.17 -24.93 18.75
N ALA A 260 -3.25 -24.17 18.14
CA ALA A 260 -2.00 -23.76 18.78
C ALA A 260 -2.09 -22.37 19.43
N LEU A 261 -3.24 -21.70 19.36
CA LEU A 261 -3.46 -20.41 19.98
C LEU A 261 -3.79 -20.58 21.48
N ALA A 262 -3.26 -19.68 22.31
CA ALA A 262 -3.58 -19.68 23.75
C ALA A 262 -5.03 -19.19 23.95
N VAL A 263 -5.79 -19.96 24.70
CA VAL A 263 -7.16 -19.66 25.13
C VAL A 263 -7.14 -18.94 26.48
N GLY A 264 -7.95 -17.89 26.62
CA GLY A 264 -8.11 -17.16 27.90
C GLY A 264 -7.09 -16.03 28.08
N GLY A 265 -6.88 -15.62 29.35
CA GLY A 265 -6.11 -14.45 29.73
C GLY A 265 -6.92 -13.14 29.66
N ASN A 266 -6.23 -11.98 29.70
CA ASN A 266 -6.87 -10.64 29.68
C ASN A 266 -7.39 -10.21 28.29
N ARG A 267 -7.84 -11.16 27.45
CA ARG A 267 -8.31 -10.90 26.08
C ARG A 267 -9.76 -11.31 25.93
N PRO A 268 -10.71 -10.36 25.91
CA PRO A 268 -12.15 -10.63 25.88
C PRO A 268 -12.58 -11.53 24.69
N LEU A 269 -11.93 -11.39 23.53
CA LEU A 269 -12.29 -12.10 22.31
C LEU A 269 -11.70 -13.53 22.19
N SER A 270 -10.85 -13.99 23.09
CA SER A 270 -10.24 -15.33 23.06
C SER A 270 -10.63 -16.18 24.29
N SER A 271 -11.88 -16.03 24.75
CA SER A 271 -12.39 -16.66 25.98
C SER A 271 -12.52 -18.19 25.89
N SER A 272 -12.67 -18.75 24.71
CA SER A 272 -12.80 -20.19 24.46
C SER A 272 -12.20 -20.61 23.12
N ALA A 273 -11.93 -21.91 22.96
CA ALA A 273 -11.48 -22.47 21.69
C ALA A 273 -12.53 -22.30 20.57
N GLU A 274 -13.82 -22.39 20.93
CA GLU A 274 -14.91 -22.17 19.98
C GLU A 274 -14.96 -20.70 19.52
N ALA A 275 -14.81 -19.74 20.44
CA ALA A 275 -14.73 -18.31 20.09
C ALA A 275 -13.56 -18.03 19.15
N LEU A 276 -12.41 -18.66 19.35
CA LEU A 276 -11.25 -18.52 18.45
C LEU A 276 -11.52 -19.09 17.05
N ARG A 277 -12.20 -20.25 16.94
CA ARG A 277 -12.57 -20.84 15.64
C ARG A 277 -13.55 -19.96 14.87
N ILE A 278 -14.58 -19.44 15.55
CA ILE A 278 -15.54 -18.51 14.93
C ILE A 278 -14.81 -17.25 14.44
N MET A 279 -13.95 -16.69 15.28
CA MET A 279 -13.15 -15.50 14.94
C MET A 279 -12.22 -15.78 13.76
N GLU A 280 -11.54 -16.92 13.73
CA GLU A 280 -10.66 -17.33 12.63
C GLU A 280 -11.43 -17.42 11.32
N ALA A 281 -12.58 -18.11 11.32
CA ALA A 281 -13.42 -18.23 10.13
C ALA A 281 -13.86 -16.88 9.56
N GLN A 282 -14.13 -15.91 10.42
CA GLN A 282 -14.51 -14.54 10.02
C GLN A 282 -13.32 -13.70 9.56
N ARG A 283 -12.17 -13.78 10.23
CA ARG A 283 -11.05 -12.86 10.02
C ARG A 283 -9.98 -13.35 9.08
N ARG A 284 -9.78 -14.68 8.97
CA ARG A 284 -8.76 -15.26 8.09
C ARG A 284 -8.91 -14.81 6.63
N PRO A 285 -10.11 -14.81 6.02
CA PRO A 285 -10.27 -14.27 4.66
C PRO A 285 -9.86 -12.82 4.53
N LEU A 286 -10.15 -11.98 5.54
CA LEU A 286 -9.78 -10.56 5.56
C LEU A 286 -8.25 -10.40 5.70
N TYR A 287 -7.61 -11.22 6.53
CA TYR A 287 -6.16 -11.20 6.69
C TYR A 287 -5.45 -11.63 5.40
N LEU A 288 -5.95 -12.67 4.73
CA LEU A 288 -5.39 -13.14 3.46
C LEU A 288 -5.55 -12.09 2.35
N ALA A 289 -6.68 -11.39 2.31
CA ALA A 289 -6.93 -10.33 1.32
C ALA A 289 -6.05 -9.08 1.54
N ALA A 290 -5.70 -8.77 2.78
CA ALA A 290 -4.94 -7.57 3.13
C ALA A 290 -3.42 -7.83 3.24
N ALA A 291 -2.94 -9.08 3.20
CA ALA A 291 -1.54 -9.42 3.41
C ALA A 291 -0.73 -9.35 2.11
N ASP A 292 0.41 -8.67 2.17
CA ASP A 292 1.43 -8.74 1.12
C ASP A 292 2.20 -10.09 1.19
N ALA A 293 2.32 -10.68 2.39
CA ALA A 293 2.85 -12.04 2.58
C ALA A 293 2.24 -12.75 3.78
N VAL A 294 2.18 -14.09 3.69
CA VAL A 294 1.71 -14.98 4.78
C VAL A 294 2.90 -15.69 5.40
N ILE A 295 3.10 -15.48 6.69
CA ILE A 295 4.22 -16.07 7.45
C ILE A 295 3.71 -17.17 8.37
N SER A 296 4.05 -18.41 8.07
CA SER A 296 3.70 -19.56 8.91
C SER A 296 4.45 -19.50 10.25
N ASN A 297 3.70 -19.58 11.37
CA ASN A 297 4.26 -19.66 12.72
C ASN A 297 3.95 -20.99 13.38
N THR A 298 4.33 -22.08 12.70
CA THR A 298 4.19 -23.46 13.18
C THR A 298 5.51 -24.08 13.64
N GLY A 299 6.62 -23.47 13.26
CA GLY A 299 7.98 -23.91 13.58
C GLY A 299 8.59 -23.18 14.78
N THR A 300 9.92 -23.13 14.80
CA THR A 300 10.67 -22.34 15.80
C THR A 300 10.58 -20.85 15.48
N LEU A 301 10.75 -20.03 16.51
CA LEU A 301 10.75 -18.56 16.35
C LEU A 301 11.83 -18.08 15.36
N ALA A 302 12.98 -18.75 15.32
CA ALA A 302 14.05 -18.45 14.37
C ALA A 302 13.61 -18.70 12.91
N GLN A 303 12.90 -19.80 12.65
CA GLN A 303 12.35 -20.11 11.33
C GLN A 303 11.28 -19.09 10.91
N THR A 304 10.39 -18.70 11.82
CA THR A 304 9.36 -17.69 11.55
C THR A 304 10.01 -16.33 11.25
N LEU A 305 11.06 -15.95 12.00
CA LEU A 305 11.81 -14.71 11.76
C LEU A 305 12.52 -14.73 10.39
N ALA A 306 13.17 -15.83 10.04
CA ALA A 306 13.83 -15.98 8.75
C ALA A 306 12.84 -15.89 7.58
N ALA A 307 11.68 -16.56 7.69
CA ALA A 307 10.63 -16.48 6.67
C ALA A 307 10.05 -15.05 6.53
N ALA A 308 9.90 -14.34 7.65
CA ALA A 308 9.44 -12.95 7.60
C ALA A 308 10.46 -12.02 6.93
N GLN A 309 11.77 -12.26 7.13
CA GLN A 309 12.83 -11.48 6.47
C GLN A 309 12.91 -11.76 4.98
N GLU A 310 12.88 -13.03 4.59
CA GLU A 310 12.87 -13.44 3.18
C GLU A 310 11.70 -12.80 2.43
N ALA A 311 10.49 -12.86 3.00
CA ALA A 311 9.32 -12.21 2.42
C ALA A 311 9.48 -10.68 2.30
N LEU A 312 10.08 -10.02 3.31
CA LEU A 312 10.34 -8.58 3.25
C LEU A 312 11.38 -8.22 2.18
N ASP A 313 12.43 -9.03 2.03
CA ASP A 313 13.44 -8.81 1.00
C ASP A 313 12.83 -8.95 -0.40
N GLU A 314 12.02 -9.98 -0.64
CA GLU A 314 11.30 -10.14 -1.91
C GLU A 314 10.37 -8.95 -2.22
N ILE A 315 9.61 -8.47 -1.23
CA ILE A 315 8.68 -7.35 -1.40
C ILE A 315 9.42 -6.03 -1.63
N PHE A 316 10.53 -5.80 -0.96
CA PHE A 316 11.27 -4.54 -1.12
C PHE A 316 12.05 -4.50 -2.44
N ASP A 317 12.47 -5.65 -2.96
CA ASP A 317 13.25 -5.79 -4.20
C ASP A 317 12.37 -5.89 -5.46
N SER A 318 11.06 -6.14 -5.29
CA SER A 318 10.06 -6.11 -6.38
C SER A 318 9.72 -4.67 -6.78
#